data_9389a7e7a06a0218c416ae6bbbe779e9
#
_entry.id   9389a7e7a06a0218c416ae6bbbe779e9
#
_cell.length_a   1.000
_cell.length_b   1.000
_cell.length_c   1.000
_cell.angle_alpha   90.00
_cell.angle_beta   90.00
_cell.angle_gamma   90.00
#
_symmetry.space_group_name_H-M   'P 1'
#
loop_
_entity.id
_entity.type
_entity.pdbx_description
1 polymer ?
#
loop_
_entity_poly.entity_id
_entity_poly.type
_entity_poly.pdbx_seq_one_letter_code
_entity_poly.pdbx_strand_id
1 'polypeptide(L)'
;MIRLATASDAFALAELAAATFPLACPPGNTPESIQQFIDTHLSEAHFAEYLVDASKAILVAGEFEGYTLLVFQEPTDVDVASAITKHPTAELSKCYVRAGNHGSGLASELMQASIELARSRGAAGVWLGVNEHNARANAFYAKHGFAKVGTKKFFLGDHWEDDFVRELVL
;
A
#
# COMPACT_ATOMS: atom_id res chain seq x y z
N MET A 1 -10.36 -13.75 -7.93
CA MET A 1 -11.41 -12.71 -7.94
C MET A 1 -11.02 -11.59 -7.01
N ILE A 2 -11.16 -10.35 -7.45
CA ILE A 2 -10.89 -9.16 -6.64
C ILE A 2 -12.21 -8.56 -6.18
N ARG A 3 -12.34 -8.21 -4.90
CA ARG A 3 -13.54 -7.58 -4.35
C ARG A 3 -13.20 -6.49 -3.35
N LEU A 4 -14.14 -5.59 -3.11
CA LEU A 4 -14.04 -4.67 -1.99
C LEU A 4 -14.20 -5.43 -0.67
N ALA A 5 -13.36 -5.08 0.30
CA ALA A 5 -13.48 -5.60 1.65
C ALA A 5 -14.65 -4.94 2.38
N THR A 6 -15.21 -5.67 3.34
CA THR A 6 -16.31 -5.21 4.20
C THR A 6 -15.87 -5.19 5.66
N ALA A 7 -16.68 -4.61 6.53
CA ALA A 7 -16.37 -4.51 7.95
C ALA A 7 -16.09 -5.86 8.61
N SER A 8 -16.68 -6.95 8.10
CA SER A 8 -16.45 -8.30 8.62
C SER A 8 -15.08 -8.89 8.28
N ASP A 9 -14.33 -8.24 7.39
CA ASP A 9 -13.02 -8.74 6.93
C ASP A 9 -11.84 -8.28 7.82
N ALA A 10 -12.09 -7.48 8.86
CA ALA A 10 -11.02 -6.84 9.65
C ALA A 10 -10.03 -7.85 10.24
N PHE A 11 -10.51 -8.94 10.82
CA PHE A 11 -9.66 -9.97 11.40
C PHE A 11 -8.78 -10.65 10.33
N ALA A 12 -9.40 -11.09 9.24
CA ALA A 12 -8.68 -11.78 8.16
C ALA A 12 -7.65 -10.86 7.48
N LEU A 13 -7.97 -9.57 7.36
CA LEU A 13 -7.02 -8.56 6.84
C LEU A 13 -5.85 -8.35 7.78
N ALA A 14 -6.07 -8.31 9.10
CA ALA A 14 -4.98 -8.22 10.06
C ALA A 14 -4.04 -9.43 9.98
N GLU A 15 -4.60 -10.63 9.86
CA GLU A 15 -3.82 -11.87 9.66
C GLU A 15 -3.00 -11.80 8.36
N LEU A 16 -3.62 -11.35 7.27
CA LEU A 16 -2.95 -11.20 5.98
C LEU A 16 -1.83 -10.16 6.04
N ALA A 17 -2.07 -9.01 6.69
CA ALA A 17 -1.07 -7.97 6.86
C ALA A 17 0.12 -8.44 7.69
N ALA A 18 -0.11 -9.16 8.78
CA ALA A 18 0.95 -9.74 9.61
C ALA A 18 1.80 -10.75 8.84
N ALA A 19 1.20 -11.49 7.90
CA ALA A 19 1.91 -12.46 7.07
C ALA A 19 2.71 -11.81 5.93
N THR A 20 2.28 -10.64 5.44
CA THR A 20 2.83 -10.03 4.21
C THR A 20 3.74 -8.84 4.47
N PHE A 21 3.49 -8.04 5.51
CA PHE A 21 4.31 -6.86 5.80
C PHE A 21 5.79 -7.20 6.00
N PRO A 22 6.17 -8.26 6.75
CA PRO A 22 7.58 -8.62 6.92
C PRO A 22 8.31 -8.91 5.60
N LEU A 23 7.60 -9.38 4.57
CA LEU A 23 8.19 -9.68 3.25
C LEU A 23 8.67 -8.42 2.52
N ALA A 24 8.11 -7.27 2.85
CA ALA A 24 8.46 -5.99 2.22
C ALA A 24 9.47 -5.18 3.03
N CYS A 25 9.78 -5.59 4.25
CA CYS A 25 10.71 -4.88 5.11
C CYS A 25 12.15 -5.04 4.62
N PRO A 26 12.95 -3.94 4.62
CA PRO A 26 14.36 -4.01 4.22
C PRO A 26 15.17 -4.91 5.13
N PRO A 27 16.28 -5.48 4.64
CA PRO A 27 17.24 -6.20 5.48
C PRO A 27 17.76 -5.29 6.59
N GLY A 28 18.00 -5.86 7.77
CA GLY A 28 18.51 -5.13 8.93
C GLY A 28 17.43 -4.66 9.89
N ASN A 29 16.15 -4.78 9.54
CA ASN A 29 15.07 -4.53 10.49
C ASN A 29 14.91 -5.73 11.43
N THR A 30 14.74 -5.44 12.73
CA THR A 30 14.57 -6.49 13.73
C THR A 30 13.13 -7.03 13.70
N PRO A 31 12.91 -8.30 14.11
CA PRO A 31 11.56 -8.82 14.28
C PRO A 31 10.71 -7.96 15.24
N GLU A 32 11.32 -7.37 16.26
CA GLU A 32 10.66 -6.49 17.23
C GLU A 32 10.17 -5.20 16.58
N SER A 33 11.00 -4.56 15.75
CA SER A 33 10.62 -3.33 15.01
C SER A 33 9.47 -3.60 14.05
N ILE A 34 9.52 -4.73 13.35
CA ILE A 34 8.46 -5.15 12.42
C ILE A 34 7.16 -5.40 13.19
N GLN A 35 7.23 -6.13 14.31
CA GLN A 35 6.05 -6.41 15.13
C GLN A 35 5.45 -5.14 15.71
N GLN A 36 6.29 -4.19 16.15
CA GLN A 36 5.84 -2.90 16.65
C GLN A 36 5.04 -2.14 15.59
N PHE A 37 5.50 -2.15 14.34
CA PHE A 37 4.76 -1.51 13.24
C PHE A 37 3.42 -2.18 12.99
N ILE A 38 3.39 -3.53 13.01
CA ILE A 38 2.16 -4.31 12.85
C ILE A 38 1.16 -3.96 13.96
N ASP A 39 1.61 -3.94 15.21
CA ASP A 39 0.74 -3.64 16.36
C ASP A 39 0.22 -2.20 16.31
N THR A 40 1.03 -1.27 15.82
CA THR A 40 0.69 0.16 15.78
C THR A 40 -0.23 0.53 14.61
N HIS A 41 -0.16 -0.18 13.48
CA HIS A 41 -0.83 0.23 12.25
C HIS A 41 -1.66 -0.87 11.56
N LEU A 42 -1.44 -2.14 11.88
CA LEU A 42 -1.98 -3.27 11.12
C LEU A 42 -2.77 -4.27 11.98
N SER A 43 -3.23 -3.84 13.16
CA SER A 43 -4.06 -4.67 14.03
C SER A 43 -5.48 -4.78 13.49
N GLU A 44 -6.24 -5.75 14.01
CA GLU A 44 -7.67 -5.89 13.68
C GLU A 44 -8.44 -4.59 13.94
N ALA A 45 -8.17 -3.91 15.07
CA ALA A 45 -8.83 -2.65 15.41
C ALA A 45 -8.51 -1.56 14.37
N HIS A 46 -7.28 -1.47 13.88
CA HIS A 46 -6.92 -0.53 12.83
C HIS A 46 -7.62 -0.84 11.51
N PHE A 47 -7.68 -2.11 11.12
CA PHE A 47 -8.42 -2.49 9.91
C PHE A 47 -9.93 -2.23 10.04
N ALA A 48 -10.50 -2.43 11.22
CA ALA A 48 -11.90 -2.07 11.46
C ALA A 48 -12.13 -0.57 11.23
N GLU A 49 -11.23 0.29 11.70
CA GLU A 49 -11.29 1.72 11.44
C GLU A 49 -11.13 2.04 9.95
N TYR A 50 -10.17 1.42 9.26
CA TYR A 50 -9.96 1.65 7.82
C TYR A 50 -11.20 1.27 7.00
N LEU A 51 -11.86 0.19 7.37
CA LEU A 51 -13.01 -0.34 6.62
C LEU A 51 -14.27 0.52 6.74
N VAL A 52 -14.40 1.32 7.80
CA VAL A 52 -15.54 2.25 7.97
C VAL A 52 -15.22 3.67 7.53
N ASP A 53 -13.96 3.96 7.21
CA ASP A 53 -13.53 5.28 6.75
C ASP A 53 -13.87 5.46 5.27
N ALA A 54 -14.77 6.41 4.97
CA ALA A 54 -15.23 6.66 3.60
C ALA A 54 -14.12 7.14 2.66
N SER A 55 -13.00 7.67 3.20
CA SER A 55 -11.84 8.08 2.41
C SER A 55 -10.92 6.92 2.05
N LYS A 56 -11.20 5.71 2.53
CA LYS A 56 -10.37 4.53 2.31
C LYS A 56 -11.14 3.43 1.59
N ALA A 57 -10.41 2.63 0.82
CA ALA A 57 -10.96 1.45 0.18
C ALA A 57 -9.92 0.33 0.22
N ILE A 58 -10.34 -0.86 0.59
CA ILE A 58 -9.50 -2.05 0.61
C ILE A 58 -10.04 -3.03 -0.43
N LEU A 59 -9.17 -3.48 -1.32
CA LEU A 59 -9.46 -4.57 -2.26
C LEU A 59 -8.77 -5.84 -1.76
N VAL A 60 -9.47 -6.94 -1.83
CA VAL A 60 -9.00 -8.26 -1.42
C VAL A 60 -9.03 -9.20 -2.60
N ALA A 61 -7.99 -9.99 -2.75
CA ALA A 61 -7.88 -11.03 -3.78
C ALA A 61 -8.11 -12.41 -3.18
N GLY A 62 -8.96 -13.18 -3.84
CA GLY A 62 -9.25 -14.56 -3.49
C GLY A 62 -9.70 -14.73 -2.05
N GLU A 63 -9.17 -15.76 -1.39
CA GLU A 63 -9.43 -16.07 0.02
C GLU A 63 -8.34 -15.43 0.91
N PHE A 64 -8.18 -14.09 0.80
CA PHE A 64 -7.14 -13.33 1.50
C PHE A 64 -5.73 -13.73 1.09
N GLU A 65 -5.52 -13.86 -0.21
CA GLU A 65 -4.20 -14.13 -0.80
C GLU A 65 -3.39 -12.85 -1.03
N GLY A 66 -4.06 -11.71 -1.09
CA GLY A 66 -3.45 -10.39 -1.22
C GLY A 66 -4.47 -9.28 -1.00
N TYR A 67 -3.97 -8.06 -0.80
CA TYR A 67 -4.83 -6.88 -0.63
C TYR A 67 -4.13 -5.60 -1.05
N THR A 68 -4.95 -4.59 -1.35
CA THR A 68 -4.49 -3.19 -1.50
C THR A 68 -5.32 -2.29 -0.61
N LEU A 69 -4.71 -1.20 -0.15
CA LEU A 69 -5.40 -0.11 0.55
C LEU A 69 -5.18 1.19 -0.22
N LEU A 70 -6.26 1.80 -0.67
CA LEU A 70 -6.28 3.13 -1.27
C LEU A 70 -6.79 4.16 -0.26
N VAL A 71 -6.15 5.32 -0.23
CA VAL A 71 -6.53 6.46 0.60
C VAL A 71 -6.85 7.65 -0.32
N PHE A 72 -8.11 8.07 -0.34
CA PHE A 72 -8.62 9.15 -1.18
C PHE A 72 -8.56 10.47 -0.42
N GLN A 73 -7.34 10.95 -0.19
CA GLN A 73 -7.03 12.21 0.49
C GLN A 73 -5.83 12.85 -0.16
N GLU A 74 -5.75 14.17 -0.10
CA GLU A 74 -4.52 14.87 -0.44
C GLU A 74 -3.45 14.56 0.61
N PRO A 75 -2.19 14.40 0.20
CA PRO A 75 -1.12 14.05 1.13
C PRO A 75 -0.86 15.18 2.14
N THR A 76 -0.65 14.79 3.38
CA THR A 76 -0.26 15.71 4.46
C THR A 76 1.25 15.80 4.63
N ASP A 77 1.98 14.84 4.13
CA ASP A 77 3.45 14.84 4.11
C ASP A 77 3.94 15.90 3.11
N VAL A 78 4.74 16.85 3.57
CA VAL A 78 5.23 17.98 2.74
C VAL A 78 6.10 17.51 1.59
N ASP A 79 6.89 16.46 1.80
CA ASP A 79 7.76 15.91 0.76
C ASP A 79 6.94 15.31 -0.38
N VAL A 80 5.86 14.59 -0.01
CA VAL A 80 4.93 14.02 -0.99
C VAL A 80 4.17 15.12 -1.71
N ALA A 81 3.60 16.08 -0.96
CA ALA A 81 2.82 17.18 -1.54
C ALA A 81 3.64 18.00 -2.53
N SER A 82 4.95 18.13 -2.28
CA SER A 82 5.87 18.85 -3.17
C SER A 82 6.27 18.05 -4.41
N ALA A 83 6.20 16.73 -4.33
CA ALA A 83 6.68 15.84 -5.40
C ALA A 83 5.59 15.47 -6.41
N ILE A 84 4.36 15.24 -5.96
CA ILE A 84 3.26 14.82 -6.84
C ILE A 84 2.76 15.98 -7.71
N THR A 85 2.22 15.65 -8.88
CA THR A 85 1.80 16.65 -9.88
C THR A 85 0.32 16.61 -10.20
N LYS A 86 -0.40 15.52 -9.85
CA LYS A 86 -1.80 15.31 -10.22
C LYS A 86 -2.71 15.39 -9.00
N HIS A 87 -3.82 16.14 -9.18
CA HIS A 87 -4.84 16.33 -8.15
C HIS A 87 -6.24 16.28 -8.79
N PRO A 88 -7.25 15.70 -8.16
CA PRO A 88 -7.18 14.96 -6.89
C PRO A 88 -6.29 13.74 -7.01
N THR A 89 -5.65 13.35 -5.92
CA THR A 89 -4.79 12.16 -5.88
C THR A 89 -5.33 11.11 -4.91
N ALA A 90 -4.96 9.86 -5.14
CA ALA A 90 -5.17 8.78 -4.19
C ALA A 90 -3.81 8.17 -3.83
N GLU A 91 -3.66 7.76 -2.58
CA GLU A 91 -2.48 7.02 -2.15
C GLU A 91 -2.75 5.52 -2.28
N LEU A 92 -1.86 4.79 -2.94
CA LEU A 92 -1.78 3.34 -2.81
C LEU A 92 -0.91 3.06 -1.57
N SER A 93 -1.57 3.00 -0.42
CA SER A 93 -0.90 2.88 0.88
C SER A 93 -0.32 1.49 1.10
N LYS A 94 -0.98 0.46 0.61
CA LYS A 94 -0.59 -0.94 0.77
C LYS A 94 -0.91 -1.73 -0.49
N CYS A 95 0.04 -2.60 -0.87
CA CYS A 95 -0.12 -3.57 -1.95
C CYS A 95 0.72 -4.79 -1.61
N TYR A 96 0.09 -5.81 -1.04
CA TYR A 96 0.80 -6.99 -0.54
C TYR A 96 0.12 -8.27 -0.99
N VAL A 97 0.93 -9.27 -1.31
CA VAL A 97 0.49 -10.61 -1.73
C VAL A 97 1.29 -11.64 -0.93
N ARG A 98 0.62 -12.71 -0.50
CA ARG A 98 1.27 -13.82 0.22
C ARG A 98 2.43 -14.40 -0.60
N ALA A 99 3.46 -14.88 0.10
CA ALA A 99 4.69 -15.40 -0.53
C ALA A 99 4.39 -16.50 -1.57
N GLY A 100 3.43 -17.39 -1.29
CA GLY A 100 3.06 -18.48 -2.20
C GLY A 100 2.43 -18.01 -3.51
N ASN A 101 1.98 -16.77 -3.59
CA ASN A 101 1.36 -16.18 -4.78
C ASN A 101 2.27 -15.21 -5.52
N HIS A 102 3.53 -15.10 -5.11
CA HIS A 102 4.49 -14.28 -5.84
C HIS A 102 4.76 -14.89 -7.22
N GLY A 103 4.69 -14.06 -8.26
CA GLY A 103 4.84 -14.51 -9.65
C GLY A 103 3.57 -15.07 -10.28
N SER A 104 2.45 -15.15 -9.55
CA SER A 104 1.17 -15.65 -10.08
C SER A 104 0.40 -14.65 -10.93
N GLY A 105 0.80 -13.37 -10.95
CA GLY A 105 0.06 -12.28 -11.58
C GLY A 105 -0.95 -11.60 -10.66
N LEU A 106 -1.17 -12.11 -9.46
CA LEU A 106 -2.19 -11.60 -8.53
C LEU A 106 -1.93 -10.15 -8.11
N ALA A 107 -0.67 -9.79 -7.90
CA ALA A 107 -0.30 -8.40 -7.58
C ALA A 107 -0.65 -7.45 -8.73
N SER A 108 -0.46 -7.87 -9.98
CA SER A 108 -0.85 -7.08 -11.16
C SER A 108 -2.35 -6.94 -11.29
N GLU A 109 -3.11 -7.97 -10.97
CA GLU A 109 -4.58 -7.91 -10.96
C GLU A 109 -5.08 -6.94 -9.88
N LEU A 110 -4.54 -7.01 -8.67
CA LEU A 110 -4.84 -6.08 -7.59
C LEU A 110 -4.48 -4.65 -7.96
N MET A 111 -3.32 -4.45 -8.58
CA MET A 111 -2.89 -3.12 -9.05
C MET A 111 -3.86 -2.57 -10.07
N GLN A 112 -4.24 -3.36 -11.07
CA GLN A 112 -5.17 -2.94 -12.10
C GLN A 112 -6.53 -2.56 -11.52
N ALA A 113 -7.08 -3.39 -10.64
CA ALA A 113 -8.34 -3.10 -9.95
C ALA A 113 -8.26 -1.83 -9.10
N SER A 114 -7.12 -1.60 -8.45
CA SER A 114 -6.88 -0.39 -7.64
C SER A 114 -6.84 0.88 -8.50
N ILE A 115 -6.17 0.82 -9.65
CA ILE A 115 -6.10 1.92 -10.61
C ILE A 115 -7.50 2.26 -11.14
N GLU A 116 -8.28 1.25 -11.49
CA GLU A 116 -9.64 1.45 -12.00
C GLU A 116 -10.56 2.04 -10.93
N LEU A 117 -10.44 1.59 -9.69
CA LEU A 117 -11.19 2.14 -8.56
C LEU A 117 -10.83 3.62 -8.34
N ALA A 118 -9.53 3.95 -8.36
CA ALA A 118 -9.07 5.33 -8.23
C ALA A 118 -9.64 6.22 -9.34
N ARG A 119 -9.58 5.74 -10.58
CA ARG A 119 -10.14 6.45 -11.74
C ARG A 119 -11.65 6.64 -11.61
N SER A 120 -12.38 5.62 -11.19
CA SER A 120 -13.84 5.68 -11.03
C SER A 120 -14.28 6.66 -9.94
N ARG A 121 -13.42 6.91 -8.97
CA ARG A 121 -13.65 7.91 -7.90
C ARG A 121 -13.13 9.30 -8.23
N GLY A 122 -12.68 9.53 -9.45
CA GLY A 122 -12.31 10.85 -9.95
C GLY A 122 -10.86 11.28 -9.65
N ALA A 123 -10.01 10.39 -9.21
CA ALA A 123 -8.59 10.70 -9.02
C ALA A 123 -7.92 10.97 -10.38
N ALA A 124 -7.08 11.99 -10.43
CA ALA A 124 -6.27 12.32 -11.60
C ALA A 124 -4.89 11.65 -11.56
N GLY A 125 -4.49 11.13 -10.40
CA GLY A 125 -3.26 10.41 -10.20
C GLY A 125 -3.33 9.50 -9.00
N VAL A 126 -2.39 8.57 -8.92
CA VAL A 126 -2.16 7.71 -7.76
C VAL A 126 -0.69 7.84 -7.37
N TRP A 127 -0.41 8.01 -6.10
CA TRP A 127 0.96 8.02 -5.60
C TRP A 127 1.20 6.91 -4.59
N LEU A 128 2.43 6.56 -4.40
CA LEU A 128 2.85 5.60 -3.38
C LEU A 128 4.24 5.93 -2.85
N GLY A 129 4.54 5.47 -1.63
CA GLY A 129 5.88 5.43 -1.07
C GLY A 129 6.39 3.99 -1.11
N VAL A 130 7.64 3.82 -1.49
CA VAL A 130 8.28 2.50 -1.52
C VAL A 130 9.72 2.62 -1.05
N ASN A 131 10.15 1.72 -0.16
CA ASN A 131 11.53 1.75 0.34
C ASN A 131 12.52 1.72 -0.83
N GLU A 132 13.53 2.60 -0.80
CA GLU A 132 14.52 2.74 -1.87
C GLU A 132 15.31 1.45 -2.15
N HIS A 133 15.44 0.59 -1.13
CA HIS A 133 16.18 -0.68 -1.23
C HIS A 133 15.32 -1.85 -1.68
N ASN A 134 14.00 -1.68 -1.78
CA ASN A 134 13.10 -2.71 -2.25
C ASN A 134 13.09 -2.75 -3.79
N ALA A 135 14.14 -3.34 -4.36
CA ALA A 135 14.33 -3.39 -5.82
C ALA A 135 13.17 -4.09 -6.54
N ARG A 136 12.63 -5.14 -5.94
CA ARG A 136 11.53 -5.91 -6.51
C ARG A 136 10.25 -5.07 -6.61
N ALA A 137 9.87 -4.40 -5.53
CA ALA A 137 8.70 -3.54 -5.52
C ALA A 137 8.88 -2.34 -6.45
N ASN A 138 10.06 -1.71 -6.46
CA ASN A 138 10.34 -0.60 -7.35
C ASN A 138 10.22 -1.00 -8.83
N ALA A 139 10.71 -2.17 -9.21
CA ALA A 139 10.58 -2.69 -10.57
C ALA A 139 9.10 -2.95 -10.93
N PHE A 140 8.34 -3.53 -10.01
CA PHE A 140 6.92 -3.79 -10.17
C PHE A 140 6.11 -2.50 -10.39
N TYR A 141 6.34 -1.49 -9.56
CA TYR A 141 5.64 -0.20 -9.68
C TYR A 141 6.04 0.54 -10.96
N ALA A 142 7.33 0.53 -11.32
CA ALA A 142 7.79 1.12 -12.57
C ALA A 142 7.14 0.46 -13.80
N LYS A 143 7.02 -0.86 -13.78
CA LYS A 143 6.32 -1.63 -14.83
C LYS A 143 4.87 -1.21 -15.00
N HIS A 144 4.20 -0.84 -13.91
CA HIS A 144 2.82 -0.38 -13.92
C HIS A 144 2.66 1.12 -14.19
N GLY A 145 3.73 1.82 -14.55
CA GLY A 145 3.70 3.22 -14.95
C GLY A 145 3.91 4.23 -13.83
N PHE A 146 4.26 3.79 -12.63
CA PHE A 146 4.58 4.67 -11.51
C PHE A 146 6.00 5.20 -11.65
N ALA A 147 6.14 6.45 -12.05
CA ALA A 147 7.43 7.11 -12.17
C ALA A 147 7.91 7.64 -10.81
N LYS A 148 9.22 7.57 -10.56
CA LYS A 148 9.81 8.20 -9.39
C LYS A 148 9.73 9.72 -9.56
N VAL A 149 9.10 10.41 -8.58
CA VAL A 149 8.93 11.87 -8.60
C VAL A 149 9.59 12.55 -7.41
N GLY A 150 9.98 11.82 -6.38
CA GLY A 150 10.61 12.40 -5.19
C GLY A 150 10.99 11.34 -4.16
N THR A 151 11.24 11.81 -2.95
CA THR A 151 11.59 10.98 -1.80
C THR A 151 10.84 11.45 -0.56
N LYS A 152 10.65 10.55 0.41
CA LYS A 152 10.06 10.87 1.70
C LYS A 152 10.69 10.00 2.79
N LYS A 153 10.47 10.37 4.03
CA LYS A 153 10.87 9.56 5.18
C LYS A 153 9.74 8.62 5.59
N PHE A 154 10.10 7.43 6.03
CA PHE A 154 9.18 6.44 6.59
C PHE A 154 9.73 5.94 7.92
N PHE A 155 8.94 6.06 8.99
CA PHE A 155 9.35 5.59 10.32
C PHE A 155 8.94 4.13 10.51
N LEU A 156 9.93 3.27 10.72
CA LEU A 156 9.74 1.84 10.91
C LEU A 156 10.27 1.43 12.29
N GLY A 157 9.34 1.11 13.19
CA GLY A 157 9.69 0.68 14.55
C GLY A 157 10.35 1.79 15.36
N ASP A 158 11.67 1.88 15.29
CA ASP A 158 12.51 2.77 16.08
C ASP A 158 13.46 3.64 15.24
N HIS A 159 13.37 3.56 13.90
CA HIS A 159 14.27 4.30 13.01
C HIS A 159 13.58 4.79 11.75
N TRP A 160 14.24 5.71 11.03
CA TRP A 160 13.77 6.26 9.76
C TRP A 160 14.37 5.51 8.58
N GLU A 161 13.52 5.20 7.60
CA GLU A 161 13.89 4.69 6.29
C GLU A 161 13.65 5.76 5.22
N ASP A 162 14.34 5.64 4.09
CA ASP A 162 14.12 6.48 2.93
C ASP A 162 13.25 5.77 1.90
N ASP A 163 12.15 6.41 1.52
CA ASP A 163 11.25 5.92 0.50
C ASP A 163 11.37 6.76 -0.77
N PHE A 164 11.21 6.12 -1.93
CA PHE A 164 10.88 6.82 -3.16
C PHE A 164 9.39 7.14 -3.17
N VAL A 165 9.05 8.35 -3.61
CA VAL A 165 7.68 8.71 -3.97
C VAL A 165 7.52 8.44 -5.46
N ARG A 166 6.52 7.64 -5.81
CA ARG A 166 6.19 7.33 -7.20
C ARG A 166 4.77 7.78 -7.52
N GLU A 167 4.56 8.26 -8.73
CA GLU A 167 3.25 8.74 -9.18
C GLU A 167 2.87 8.12 -10.51
N LEU A 168 1.61 7.68 -10.61
CA LEU A 168 0.96 7.27 -11.84
C LEU A 168 -0.05 8.33 -12.26
N VAL A 169 0.04 8.80 -13.49
CA VAL A 169 -0.95 9.71 -14.10
C VAL A 169 -2.09 8.88 -14.67
N LEU A 170 -3.33 9.17 -14.25
CA LEU A 170 -4.53 8.46 -14.70
C LEU A 170 -5.14 9.04 -15.96
#